data_32e2af635c5db7c64757270bb9351713
#
_entry.id   32e2af635c5db7c64757270bb9351713
#
_cell.length_a   1.000
_cell.length_b   1.000
_cell.length_c   1.000
_cell.angle_alpha   90.00
_cell.angle_beta   90.00
_cell.angle_gamma   90.00
#
_symmetry.space_group_name_H-M   'P 1'
#
loop_
_entity.id
_entity.type
_entity.pdbx_description
1 polymer ?
#
loop_
_entity_poly.entity_id
_entity_poly.type
_entity_poly.pdbx_seq_one_letter_code
_entity_poly.pdbx_strand_id
1 'polypeptide(L)'
;AASDVYKRQILSSVSPKNNDDPVMKIYGADIKDSSSQIKWAGYLSTIGVYGDTKGEWVDESSPLKPSTNRGAARVMAESKWLKQKSLPIHIFRLGGIYGPSRNPLQKVLHGKAAKIIKPGQVFNRIHVQDIIQTLLASISRPKPHSIYNLCDDNPAPPQDIIAYAAKILNVNEPPTIRFEDANLSEMAKSFYEENKRVSNQLIKTELGIKLMYPDFKAGLKNLLKEIEG
;
A
#
# COMPACT_ATOMS: atom_id res chain seq x y z
N ALA A 1 11.20 -32.06 -3.64
CA ALA A 1 9.76 -31.78 -3.77
C ALA A 1 9.38 -30.36 -3.29
N ALA A 2 9.96 -29.85 -2.20
CA ALA A 2 9.66 -28.50 -1.69
C ALA A 2 10.11 -27.38 -2.64
N SER A 3 11.21 -27.56 -3.38
CA SER A 3 11.75 -26.55 -4.32
C SER A 3 10.85 -26.32 -5.54
N ASP A 4 9.98 -27.26 -5.90
CA ASP A 4 9.14 -27.16 -7.08
C ASP A 4 7.86 -26.33 -6.86
N VAL A 5 7.39 -26.26 -5.62
CA VAL A 5 6.21 -25.43 -5.25
C VAL A 5 6.50 -23.94 -5.42
N TYR A 6 7.71 -23.49 -5.07
CA TYR A 6 8.10 -22.07 -5.14
C TYR A 6 8.35 -21.56 -6.56
N LYS A 7 8.67 -22.44 -7.51
CA LYS A 7 8.87 -22.07 -8.92
C LYS A 7 7.58 -21.76 -9.69
N ARG A 8 6.42 -21.93 -9.05
CA ARG A 8 5.09 -21.75 -9.66
C ARG A 8 4.38 -20.47 -9.21
N GLN A 9 5.09 -19.58 -8.54
CA GLN A 9 4.55 -18.32 -8.05
C GLN A 9 5.40 -17.16 -8.55
N ILE A 10 4.75 -16.05 -8.88
CA ILE A 10 5.38 -14.79 -9.26
C ILE A 10 4.83 -13.69 -8.36
N LEU A 11 5.69 -12.94 -7.70
CA LEU A 11 5.33 -11.68 -7.02
C LEU A 11 6.16 -10.55 -7.60
N SER A 12 5.52 -9.64 -8.31
CA SER A 12 6.16 -8.43 -8.81
C SER A 12 5.95 -7.25 -7.86
N SER A 13 7.04 -6.74 -7.30
CA SER A 13 7.09 -5.51 -6.48
C SER A 13 7.82 -4.37 -7.18
N VAL A 14 8.20 -4.56 -8.44
CA VAL A 14 8.97 -3.60 -9.22
C VAL A 14 8.11 -2.41 -9.61
N SER A 15 8.63 -1.20 -9.39
CA SER A 15 7.94 0.02 -9.80
C SER A 15 8.05 0.25 -11.30
N PRO A 16 6.97 0.71 -11.98
CA PRO A 16 7.05 1.15 -13.37
C PRO A 16 8.09 2.25 -13.56
N LYS A 17 8.78 2.23 -14.70
CA LYS A 17 9.73 3.26 -15.13
C LYS A 17 9.40 3.70 -16.55
N ASN A 18 9.56 4.99 -16.85
CA ASN A 18 9.36 5.54 -18.21
C ASN A 18 8.02 5.10 -18.81
N ASN A 19 6.96 5.18 -18.03
CA ASN A 19 5.63 4.73 -18.41
C ASN A 19 5.58 3.27 -18.90
N ASP A 20 6.43 2.38 -18.36
CA ASP A 20 6.41 0.97 -18.66
C ASP A 20 6.61 0.09 -17.42
N ASP A 21 6.11 -1.14 -17.46
CA ASP A 21 6.39 -2.16 -16.45
C ASP A 21 7.66 -2.92 -16.84
N PRO A 22 8.77 -2.79 -16.06
CA PRO A 22 10.04 -3.42 -16.42
C PRO A 22 9.97 -4.95 -16.46
N VAL A 23 9.14 -5.57 -15.61
CA VAL A 23 9.00 -7.02 -15.55
C VAL A 23 8.29 -7.51 -16.81
N MET A 24 7.16 -6.89 -17.15
CA MET A 24 6.42 -7.26 -18.36
C MET A 24 7.18 -6.93 -19.64
N LYS A 25 8.02 -5.89 -19.63
CA LYS A 25 8.86 -5.53 -20.78
C LYS A 25 9.94 -6.57 -21.04
N ILE A 26 10.60 -7.07 -19.99
CA ILE A 26 11.75 -7.96 -20.12
C ILE A 26 11.31 -9.42 -20.16
N TYR A 27 10.39 -9.82 -19.29
CA TYR A 27 10.01 -11.21 -19.07
C TYR A 27 8.58 -11.55 -19.52
N GLY A 28 7.86 -10.61 -20.15
CA GLY A 28 6.45 -10.81 -20.49
C GLY A 28 6.22 -12.01 -21.43
N ALA A 29 7.13 -12.26 -22.38
CA ALA A 29 7.07 -13.44 -23.26
C ALA A 29 7.28 -14.72 -22.45
N ASP A 30 8.34 -14.81 -21.65
CA ASP A 30 8.66 -15.99 -20.82
C ASP A 30 7.55 -16.31 -19.83
N ILE A 31 6.97 -15.27 -19.21
CA ILE A 31 5.82 -15.41 -18.28
C ILE A 31 4.60 -15.96 -19.02
N LYS A 32 4.32 -15.49 -20.23
CA LYS A 32 3.24 -15.97 -21.07
C LYS A 32 3.43 -17.43 -21.46
N ASP A 33 4.62 -17.80 -21.91
CA ASP A 33 4.96 -19.17 -22.36
C ASP A 33 4.92 -20.16 -21.19
N SER A 34 5.30 -19.71 -19.99
CA SER A 34 5.28 -20.50 -18.75
C SER A 34 3.94 -20.45 -18.01
N SER A 35 2.94 -19.73 -18.51
CA SER A 35 1.69 -19.42 -17.77
C SER A 35 0.92 -20.64 -17.29
N SER A 36 0.95 -21.77 -18.03
CA SER A 36 0.31 -23.04 -17.64
C SER A 36 0.94 -23.69 -16.39
N GLN A 37 2.18 -23.37 -16.08
CA GLN A 37 2.91 -23.88 -14.91
C GLN A 37 2.75 -22.96 -13.69
N ILE A 38 2.39 -21.69 -13.89
CA ILE A 38 2.23 -20.71 -12.83
C ILE A 38 0.88 -20.93 -12.14
N LYS A 39 0.90 -21.10 -10.81
CA LYS A 39 -0.29 -21.33 -9.99
C LYS A 39 -0.83 -20.06 -9.34
N TRP A 40 0.01 -19.04 -9.23
CA TRP A 40 -0.36 -17.75 -8.68
C TRP A 40 0.62 -16.66 -9.16
N ALA A 41 0.09 -15.51 -9.51
CA ALA A 41 0.87 -14.32 -9.78
C ALA A 41 0.27 -13.12 -9.04
N GLY A 42 1.12 -12.30 -8.44
CA GLY A 42 0.73 -11.09 -7.72
C GLY A 42 1.50 -9.87 -8.22
N TYR A 43 0.82 -8.76 -8.41
CA TYR A 43 1.42 -7.46 -8.70
C TYR A 43 1.11 -6.48 -7.58
N LEU A 44 2.16 -5.92 -6.95
CA LEU A 44 2.01 -4.90 -5.92
C LEU A 44 1.84 -3.52 -6.57
N SER A 45 0.61 -3.04 -6.58
CA SER A 45 0.21 -1.72 -7.08
C SER A 45 0.07 -0.71 -5.93
N THR A 46 -0.68 0.35 -6.14
CA THR A 46 -0.92 1.44 -5.18
C THR A 46 -2.35 1.94 -5.25
N ILE A 47 -2.89 2.41 -4.15
CA ILE A 47 -4.14 3.17 -4.11
C ILE A 47 -4.07 4.52 -4.85
N GLY A 48 -2.87 4.98 -5.24
CA GLY A 48 -2.68 6.17 -6.07
C GLY A 48 -3.33 6.07 -7.47
N VAL A 49 -3.74 4.87 -7.90
CA VAL A 49 -4.50 4.66 -9.15
C VAL A 49 -5.88 5.32 -9.14
N TYR A 50 -6.46 5.56 -7.95
CA TYR A 50 -7.78 6.21 -7.82
C TYR A 50 -7.72 7.74 -8.02
N GLY A 51 -6.54 8.37 -7.78
CA GLY A 51 -6.39 9.81 -7.81
C GLY A 51 -7.03 10.53 -6.63
N ASP A 52 -7.42 11.79 -6.82
CA ASP A 52 -8.12 12.58 -5.81
C ASP A 52 -9.63 12.40 -5.90
N THR A 53 -10.26 12.00 -4.80
CA THR A 53 -11.71 11.88 -4.67
C THR A 53 -12.29 12.88 -3.67
N LYS A 54 -11.50 13.89 -3.29
CA LYS A 54 -11.88 14.92 -2.30
C LYS A 54 -12.31 14.34 -0.95
N GLY A 55 -11.71 13.19 -0.57
CA GLY A 55 -11.98 12.52 0.68
C GLY A 55 -13.13 11.51 0.65
N GLU A 56 -13.76 11.31 -0.50
CA GLU A 56 -14.81 10.28 -0.66
C GLU A 56 -14.23 8.87 -0.59
N TRP A 57 -15.11 7.91 -0.28
CA TRP A 57 -14.76 6.50 -0.26
C TRP A 57 -14.64 5.92 -1.67
N VAL A 58 -13.65 5.08 -1.86
CA VAL A 58 -13.44 4.26 -3.06
C VAL A 58 -13.23 2.80 -2.69
N ASP A 59 -13.59 1.92 -3.62
CA ASP A 59 -13.37 0.48 -3.57
C ASP A 59 -12.74 -0.02 -4.89
N GLU A 60 -12.60 -1.33 -5.03
CA GLU A 60 -11.97 -1.94 -6.20
C GLU A 60 -12.73 -1.73 -7.51
N SER A 61 -14.05 -1.45 -7.44
CA SER A 61 -14.91 -1.14 -8.58
C SER A 61 -14.87 0.32 -9.00
N SER A 62 -14.32 1.19 -8.17
CA SER A 62 -14.27 2.63 -8.39
C SER A 62 -13.40 3.00 -9.61
N PRO A 63 -13.76 4.06 -10.37
CA PRO A 63 -13.00 4.50 -11.53
C PRO A 63 -11.55 4.86 -11.18
N LEU A 64 -10.62 4.49 -12.06
CA LEU A 64 -9.20 4.86 -11.94
C LEU A 64 -8.97 6.22 -12.61
N LYS A 65 -8.63 7.23 -11.81
CA LYS A 65 -8.41 8.62 -12.23
C LYS A 65 -7.12 9.18 -11.60
N PRO A 66 -5.95 8.58 -11.89
CA PRO A 66 -4.70 8.99 -11.27
C PRO A 66 -4.40 10.46 -11.56
N SER A 67 -4.03 11.23 -10.55
CA SER A 67 -3.66 12.64 -10.66
C SER A 67 -2.14 12.82 -10.81
N THR A 68 -1.36 11.76 -10.57
CA THR A 68 0.10 11.79 -10.65
C THR A 68 0.63 10.88 -11.76
N ASN A 69 1.80 11.21 -12.32
CA ASN A 69 2.50 10.35 -13.29
C ASN A 69 2.78 8.96 -12.74
N ARG A 70 3.06 8.84 -11.43
CA ARG A 70 3.25 7.55 -10.76
C ARG A 70 1.97 6.73 -10.74
N GLY A 71 0.84 7.35 -10.43
CA GLY A 71 -0.47 6.71 -10.47
C GLY A 71 -0.82 6.23 -11.87
N ALA A 72 -0.64 7.09 -12.88
CA ALA A 72 -0.89 6.74 -14.30
C ALA A 72 -0.02 5.56 -14.76
N ALA A 73 1.27 5.56 -14.42
CA ALA A 73 2.18 4.46 -14.73
C ALA A 73 1.74 3.13 -14.07
N ARG A 74 1.17 3.20 -12.84
CA ARG A 74 0.62 2.01 -12.17
C ARG A 74 -0.64 1.50 -12.83
N VAL A 75 -1.56 2.37 -13.25
CA VAL A 75 -2.76 1.97 -14.02
C VAL A 75 -2.36 1.23 -15.28
N MET A 76 -1.36 1.73 -16.00
CA MET A 76 -0.86 1.07 -17.21
C MET A 76 -0.22 -0.29 -16.89
N ALA A 77 0.57 -0.40 -15.83
CA ALA A 77 1.16 -1.66 -15.40
C ALA A 77 0.08 -2.68 -15.01
N GLU A 78 -0.92 -2.29 -14.19
CA GLU A 78 -2.08 -3.14 -13.87
C GLU A 78 -2.75 -3.68 -15.14
N SER A 79 -3.00 -2.79 -16.13
CA SER A 79 -3.60 -3.19 -17.41
C SER A 79 -2.75 -4.21 -18.17
N LYS A 80 -1.41 -4.07 -18.18
CA LYS A 80 -0.51 -5.03 -18.83
C LYS A 80 -0.56 -6.40 -18.17
N TRP A 81 -0.55 -6.46 -16.84
CA TRP A 81 -0.66 -7.70 -16.09
C TRP A 81 -2.03 -8.36 -16.30
N LEU A 82 -3.13 -7.61 -16.23
CA LEU A 82 -4.51 -8.10 -16.40
C LEU A 82 -4.81 -8.58 -17.84
N LYS A 83 -4.07 -8.10 -18.84
CA LYS A 83 -4.17 -8.58 -20.24
C LYS A 83 -3.63 -10.01 -20.42
N GLN A 84 -2.82 -10.53 -19.49
CA GLN A 84 -2.32 -11.91 -19.52
C GLN A 84 -3.41 -12.89 -19.07
N LYS A 85 -4.36 -13.20 -19.96
CA LYS A 85 -5.58 -13.97 -19.62
C LYS A 85 -5.31 -15.38 -19.10
N SER A 86 -4.21 -16.02 -19.53
CA SER A 86 -3.79 -17.34 -19.07
C SER A 86 -3.04 -17.31 -17.72
N LEU A 87 -2.61 -16.13 -17.27
CA LEU A 87 -1.89 -15.99 -16.01
C LEU A 87 -2.87 -15.80 -14.85
N PRO A 88 -2.78 -16.57 -13.75
CA PRO A 88 -3.62 -16.37 -12.57
C PRO A 88 -3.17 -15.17 -11.75
N ILE A 89 -3.29 -13.98 -12.34
CA ILE A 89 -2.82 -12.70 -11.79
C ILE A 89 -3.79 -12.15 -10.73
N HIS A 90 -3.22 -11.54 -9.69
CA HIS A 90 -3.90 -10.79 -8.64
C HIS A 90 -3.23 -9.43 -8.51
N ILE A 91 -4.02 -8.36 -8.39
CA ILE A 91 -3.53 -7.00 -8.19
C ILE A 91 -3.75 -6.60 -6.73
N PHE A 92 -2.72 -6.07 -6.08
CA PHE A 92 -2.79 -5.58 -4.71
C PHE A 92 -2.49 -4.08 -4.68
N ARG A 93 -3.51 -3.25 -4.44
CA ARG A 93 -3.41 -1.79 -4.34
C ARG A 93 -3.11 -1.41 -2.90
N LEU A 94 -1.85 -1.08 -2.64
CA LEU A 94 -1.34 -0.82 -1.30
C LEU A 94 -1.53 0.63 -0.86
N GLY A 95 -1.98 0.83 0.37
CA GLY A 95 -1.88 2.08 1.11
C GLY A 95 -0.45 2.41 1.52
N GLY A 96 -0.28 3.45 2.32
CA GLY A 96 1.02 3.82 2.86
C GLY A 96 1.57 2.74 3.79
N ILE A 97 2.62 2.04 3.36
CA ILE A 97 3.21 0.91 4.10
C ILE A 97 4.00 1.41 5.29
N TYR A 98 3.79 0.79 6.47
CA TYR A 98 4.61 1.00 7.65
C TYR A 98 4.94 -0.33 8.35
N GLY A 99 5.95 -0.32 9.22
CA GLY A 99 6.41 -1.51 9.95
C GLY A 99 7.76 -1.25 10.65
N PRO A 100 8.50 -2.30 11.08
CA PRO A 100 9.67 -2.19 11.94
C PRO A 100 10.72 -1.18 11.46
N SER A 101 11.11 -1.21 10.20
CA SER A 101 12.16 -0.34 9.65
C SER A 101 11.66 1.02 9.12
N ARG A 102 10.35 1.22 9.02
CA ARG A 102 9.73 2.43 8.45
C ARG A 102 8.46 2.79 9.20
N ASN A 103 8.60 3.61 10.23
CA ASN A 103 7.47 4.02 11.06
C ASN A 103 7.66 5.44 11.64
N PRO A 104 6.58 6.06 12.13
CA PRO A 104 6.62 7.38 12.76
C PRO A 104 7.41 7.46 14.05
N LEU A 105 7.52 6.37 14.84
CA LEU A 105 8.28 6.35 16.10
C LEU A 105 9.73 6.76 15.86
N GLN A 106 10.37 6.14 14.87
CA GLN A 106 11.75 6.47 14.50
C GLN A 106 11.92 7.93 14.11
N LYS A 107 10.96 8.50 13.37
CA LYS A 107 11.01 9.92 12.98
C LYS A 107 10.90 10.85 14.18
N VAL A 108 10.04 10.51 15.14
CA VAL A 108 9.86 11.29 16.38
C VAL A 108 11.11 11.19 17.24
N LEU A 109 11.64 9.98 17.48
CA LEU A 109 12.87 9.77 18.26
C LEU A 109 14.08 10.51 17.71
N HIS A 110 14.20 10.61 16.37
CA HIS A 110 15.31 11.34 15.73
C HIS A 110 15.04 12.85 15.56
N GLY A 111 13.97 13.41 16.11
CA GLY A 111 13.63 14.83 15.97
C GLY A 111 13.32 15.27 14.53
N LYS A 112 13.00 14.32 13.63
CA LYS A 112 12.74 14.59 12.19
C LYS A 112 11.24 14.64 11.86
N ALA A 113 10.38 14.56 12.87
CA ALA A 113 8.94 14.58 12.68
C ALA A 113 8.40 16.02 12.80
N ALA A 114 7.36 16.30 12.02
CA ALA A 114 6.50 17.47 12.19
C ALA A 114 5.04 17.07 11.97
N LYS A 115 4.12 17.74 12.64
CA LYS A 115 2.68 17.59 12.44
C LYS A 115 2.24 18.52 11.30
N ILE A 116 2.20 17.99 10.08
CA ILE A 116 1.77 18.79 8.92
C ILE A 116 0.25 18.79 8.86
N ILE A 117 -0.33 20.00 8.96
CA ILE A 117 -1.78 20.21 8.97
C ILE A 117 -2.25 20.64 7.59
N LYS A 118 -3.08 19.80 6.97
CA LYS A 118 -3.90 20.17 5.80
C LYS A 118 -5.35 19.80 6.13
N PRO A 119 -6.27 20.77 6.27
CA PRO A 119 -7.65 20.51 6.67
C PRO A 119 -8.33 19.45 5.79
N GLY A 120 -9.02 18.49 6.41
CA GLY A 120 -9.74 17.43 5.71
C GLY A 120 -8.89 16.31 5.11
N GLN A 121 -7.56 16.45 5.09
CA GLN A 121 -6.66 15.43 4.52
C GLN A 121 -6.63 14.16 5.37
N VAL A 122 -6.76 12.99 4.72
CA VAL A 122 -6.55 11.68 5.33
C VAL A 122 -5.57 10.86 4.50
N PHE A 123 -4.84 9.96 5.18
CA PHE A 123 -3.98 8.96 4.54
C PHE A 123 -4.43 7.56 4.92
N ASN A 124 -4.51 6.69 3.92
CA ASN A 124 -4.72 5.27 4.11
C ASN A 124 -3.37 4.58 4.32
N ARG A 125 -3.31 3.65 5.27
CA ARG A 125 -2.08 2.95 5.66
C ARG A 125 -2.31 1.45 5.68
N ILE A 126 -1.24 0.70 5.73
CA ILE A 126 -1.26 -0.74 5.94
C ILE A 126 0.04 -1.18 6.64
N HIS A 127 -0.07 -2.02 7.64
CA HIS A 127 1.09 -2.63 8.27
C HIS A 127 1.65 -3.75 7.39
N VAL A 128 2.99 -3.89 7.33
CA VAL A 128 3.64 -4.89 6.48
C VAL A 128 3.18 -6.32 6.78
N GLN A 129 2.90 -6.66 8.04
CA GLN A 129 2.40 -7.99 8.41
C GLN A 129 1.00 -8.27 7.83
N ASP A 130 0.16 -7.25 7.72
CA ASP A 130 -1.17 -7.38 7.10
C ASP A 130 -1.08 -7.55 5.58
N ILE A 131 -0.04 -6.98 4.95
CA ILE A 131 0.27 -7.29 3.55
C ILE A 131 0.66 -8.77 3.41
N ILE A 132 1.57 -9.25 4.26
CA ILE A 132 2.06 -10.64 4.23
C ILE A 132 0.90 -11.62 4.40
N GLN A 133 0.05 -11.46 5.43
CA GLN A 133 -1.08 -12.36 5.64
C GLN A 133 -2.07 -12.35 4.46
N THR A 134 -2.30 -11.18 3.84
CA THR A 134 -3.20 -11.07 2.69
C THR A 134 -2.63 -11.80 1.46
N LEU A 135 -1.34 -11.64 1.19
CA LEU A 135 -0.66 -12.35 0.10
C LEU A 135 -0.71 -13.87 0.32
N LEU A 136 -0.41 -14.34 1.53
CA LEU A 136 -0.48 -15.77 1.87
C LEU A 136 -1.90 -16.33 1.74
N ALA A 137 -2.92 -15.59 2.16
CA ALA A 137 -4.31 -15.98 1.99
C ALA A 137 -4.70 -16.05 0.49
N SER A 138 -4.25 -15.11 -0.32
CA SER A 138 -4.48 -15.12 -1.77
C SER A 138 -3.76 -16.27 -2.47
N ILE A 139 -2.54 -16.64 -2.02
CA ILE A 139 -1.81 -17.80 -2.53
C ILE A 139 -2.53 -19.11 -2.19
N SER A 140 -3.04 -19.23 -0.97
CA SER A 140 -3.72 -20.46 -0.52
C SER A 140 -5.12 -20.62 -1.09
N ARG A 141 -5.78 -19.54 -1.47
CA ARG A 141 -7.13 -19.51 -2.06
C ARG A 141 -7.15 -18.57 -3.28
N PRO A 142 -6.47 -18.97 -4.39
CA PRO A 142 -6.36 -18.10 -5.55
C PRO A 142 -7.72 -17.81 -6.19
N LYS A 143 -7.98 -16.54 -6.48
CA LYS A 143 -9.10 -16.08 -7.29
C LYS A 143 -8.52 -15.24 -8.44
N PRO A 144 -8.17 -15.87 -9.56
CA PRO A 144 -7.48 -15.19 -10.66
C PRO A 144 -8.20 -13.94 -11.15
N HIS A 145 -7.42 -12.93 -11.54
CA HIS A 145 -7.87 -11.62 -12.00
C HIS A 145 -8.57 -10.75 -10.96
N SER A 146 -8.50 -11.14 -9.67
CA SER A 146 -8.99 -10.28 -8.59
C SER A 146 -8.08 -9.09 -8.32
N ILE A 147 -8.70 -8.01 -7.89
CA ILE A 147 -8.03 -6.79 -7.43
C ILE A 147 -8.40 -6.60 -5.97
N TYR A 148 -7.44 -6.24 -5.12
CA TYR A 148 -7.64 -6.07 -3.69
C TYR A 148 -7.00 -4.76 -3.19
N ASN A 149 -7.75 -3.99 -2.42
CA ASN A 149 -7.22 -2.85 -1.69
C ASN A 149 -6.65 -3.31 -0.35
N LEU A 150 -5.39 -3.00 -0.10
CA LEU A 150 -4.69 -3.31 1.14
C LEU A 150 -4.50 -2.02 1.94
N CYS A 151 -5.47 -1.72 2.78
CA CYS A 151 -5.45 -0.62 3.74
C CYS A 151 -5.95 -1.11 5.10
N ASP A 152 -5.57 -0.39 6.16
CA ASP A 152 -6.18 -0.57 7.49
C ASP A 152 -7.62 0.01 7.52
N ASP A 153 -8.29 -0.11 8.67
CA ASP A 153 -9.69 0.30 8.83
C ASP A 153 -9.86 1.80 9.11
N ASN A 154 -8.75 2.52 9.29
CA ASN A 154 -8.77 3.90 9.78
C ASN A 154 -7.98 4.87 8.90
N PRO A 155 -8.55 5.34 7.77
CA PRO A 155 -8.00 6.49 7.07
C PRO A 155 -7.92 7.69 8.03
N ALA A 156 -6.72 8.16 8.35
CA ALA A 156 -6.52 9.14 9.39
C ALA A 156 -5.65 10.33 8.94
N PRO A 157 -5.85 11.53 9.51
CA PRO A 157 -5.02 12.70 9.26
C PRO A 157 -3.53 12.40 9.51
N PRO A 158 -2.60 12.93 8.69
CA PRO A 158 -1.17 12.63 8.83
C PRO A 158 -0.58 13.11 10.15
N GLN A 159 -1.06 14.21 10.71
CA GLN A 159 -0.61 14.74 12.00
C GLN A 159 -1.00 13.85 13.19
N ASP A 160 -2.12 13.12 13.12
CA ASP A 160 -2.62 12.31 14.22
C ASP A 160 -1.68 11.14 14.54
N ILE A 161 -1.08 10.54 13.52
CA ILE A 161 -0.12 9.45 13.71
C ILE A 161 1.18 9.95 14.36
N ILE A 162 1.61 11.18 14.06
CA ILE A 162 2.78 11.81 14.67
C ILE A 162 2.50 12.18 16.13
N ALA A 163 1.35 12.79 16.41
CA ALA A 163 0.93 13.11 17.78
C ALA A 163 0.82 11.84 18.64
N TYR A 164 0.21 10.79 18.09
CA TYR A 164 0.10 9.51 18.79
C TYR A 164 1.47 8.84 19.02
N ALA A 165 2.38 8.90 18.06
CA ALA A 165 3.74 8.41 18.22
C ALA A 165 4.48 9.12 19.37
N ALA A 166 4.41 10.47 19.42
CA ALA A 166 5.00 11.25 20.51
C ALA A 166 4.39 10.88 21.87
N LYS A 167 3.06 10.73 21.92
CA LYS A 167 2.33 10.33 23.12
C LYS A 167 2.82 8.98 23.69
N ILE A 168 2.93 7.94 22.86
CA ILE A 168 3.31 6.61 23.35
C ILE A 168 4.80 6.49 23.64
N LEU A 169 5.64 7.34 23.02
CA LEU A 169 7.06 7.50 23.36
C LEU A 169 7.30 8.35 24.62
N ASN A 170 6.24 8.95 25.17
CA ASN A 170 6.33 9.87 26.29
C ASN A 170 7.31 11.04 26.07
N VAL A 171 7.28 11.62 24.85
CA VAL A 171 8.09 12.80 24.48
C VAL A 171 7.20 13.97 24.09
N ASN A 172 7.78 15.17 24.07
CA ASN A 172 7.06 16.35 23.59
C ASN A 172 6.57 16.17 22.16
N GLU A 173 5.38 16.67 21.86
CA GLU A 173 4.85 16.63 20.51
C GLU A 173 5.73 17.43 19.54
N PRO A 174 6.03 16.88 18.34
CA PRO A 174 6.71 17.61 17.29
C PRO A 174 5.96 18.87 16.87
N PRO A 175 6.66 19.88 16.31
CA PRO A 175 6.05 21.15 15.92
C PRO A 175 4.91 20.96 14.92
N THR A 176 3.90 21.81 15.04
CA THR A 176 2.78 21.89 14.10
C THR A 176 3.11 22.88 13.00
N ILE A 177 3.00 22.46 11.74
CA ILE A 177 3.30 23.29 10.57
C ILE A 177 2.09 23.20 9.62
N ARG A 178 1.60 24.31 9.11
CA ARG A 178 0.59 24.29 8.05
C ARG A 178 1.21 23.72 6.77
N PHE A 179 0.42 23.05 5.97
CA PHE A 179 0.92 22.43 4.72
C PHE A 179 1.58 23.47 3.79
N GLU A 180 1.01 24.67 3.73
CA GLU A 180 1.51 25.77 2.89
C GLU A 180 2.90 26.26 3.32
N ASP A 181 3.22 26.16 4.61
CA ASP A 181 4.47 26.62 5.21
C ASP A 181 5.52 25.48 5.33
N ALA A 182 5.13 24.26 5.00
CA ALA A 182 5.96 23.09 5.19
C ALA A 182 6.99 22.91 4.06
N ASN A 183 8.28 22.82 4.43
CA ASN A 183 9.34 22.49 3.48
C ASN A 183 9.34 20.99 3.16
N LEU A 184 8.45 20.56 2.27
CA LEU A 184 8.29 19.18 1.83
C LEU A 184 8.97 18.97 0.49
N SER A 185 9.56 17.77 0.30
CA SER A 185 10.02 17.35 -1.03
C SER A 185 8.82 17.22 -1.99
N GLU A 186 9.06 17.37 -3.29
CA GLU A 186 8.02 17.21 -4.32
C GLU A 186 7.27 15.87 -4.19
N MET A 187 8.00 14.80 -3.86
CA MET A 187 7.38 13.50 -3.59
C MET A 187 6.45 13.56 -2.36
N ALA A 188 6.83 14.24 -1.30
CA ALA A 188 5.99 14.36 -0.11
C ALA A 188 4.77 15.24 -0.38
N LYS A 189 4.92 16.35 -1.11
CA LYS A 189 3.82 17.22 -1.55
C LYS A 189 2.79 16.44 -2.38
N SER A 190 3.23 15.60 -3.32
CA SER A 190 2.34 14.83 -4.18
C SER A 190 1.41 13.87 -3.42
N PHE A 191 1.74 13.45 -2.19
CA PHE A 191 0.81 12.68 -1.36
C PHE A 191 -0.32 13.53 -0.77
N TYR A 192 -0.12 14.84 -0.63
CA TYR A 192 -1.16 15.77 -0.17
C TYR A 192 -2.05 16.31 -1.30
N GLU A 193 -1.70 16.06 -2.56
CA GLU A 193 -2.53 16.43 -3.71
C GLU A 193 -3.75 15.54 -3.89
N GLU A 194 -3.71 14.34 -3.32
CA GLU A 194 -4.78 13.37 -3.39
C GLU A 194 -5.38 13.13 -2.02
N ASN A 195 -6.70 13.18 -1.93
CA ASN A 195 -7.44 12.86 -0.72
C ASN A 195 -8.54 11.83 -1.03
N LYS A 196 -8.49 10.69 -0.36
CA LYS A 196 -9.43 9.58 -0.54
C LYS A 196 -9.49 8.69 0.69
N ARG A 197 -10.61 8.02 0.88
CA ARG A 197 -10.75 6.89 1.81
C ARG A 197 -10.92 5.62 1.02
N VAL A 198 -10.17 4.58 1.37
CA VAL A 198 -10.13 3.34 0.58
C VAL A 198 -10.71 2.19 1.40
N SER A 199 -11.74 1.57 0.86
CA SER A 199 -12.38 0.39 1.46
C SER A 199 -11.47 -0.84 1.31
N ASN A 200 -11.36 -1.62 2.37
CA ASN A 200 -10.65 -2.90 2.44
C ASN A 200 -11.63 -4.08 2.65
N GLN A 201 -12.90 -3.88 2.39
CA GLN A 201 -13.92 -4.89 2.68
C GLN A 201 -13.71 -6.17 1.87
N LEU A 202 -13.20 -6.07 0.65
CA LEU A 202 -13.05 -7.22 -0.23
C LEU A 202 -12.04 -8.25 0.31
N ILE A 203 -10.91 -7.82 0.89
CA ILE A 203 -9.96 -8.75 1.53
C ILE A 203 -10.58 -9.46 2.74
N LYS A 204 -11.49 -8.82 3.46
CA LYS A 204 -12.18 -9.41 4.61
C LYS A 204 -13.21 -10.44 4.16
N THR A 205 -14.02 -10.12 3.16
CA THR A 205 -15.11 -10.98 2.70
C THR A 205 -14.63 -12.14 1.83
N GLU A 206 -13.68 -11.92 0.92
CA GLU A 206 -13.21 -12.95 0.00
C GLU A 206 -12.03 -13.77 0.54
N LEU A 207 -11.06 -13.11 1.18
CA LEU A 207 -9.87 -13.78 1.69
C LEU A 207 -9.96 -14.12 3.19
N GLY A 208 -11.02 -13.67 3.87
CA GLY A 208 -11.24 -13.91 5.30
C GLY A 208 -10.20 -13.22 6.19
N ILE A 209 -9.65 -12.09 5.73
CA ILE A 209 -8.62 -11.36 6.48
C ILE A 209 -9.24 -10.70 7.70
N LYS A 210 -8.62 -10.93 8.85
CA LYS A 210 -8.76 -10.14 10.06
C LYS A 210 -7.45 -9.41 10.27
N LEU A 211 -7.45 -8.08 10.11
CA LEU A 211 -6.23 -7.30 10.24
C LEU A 211 -5.61 -7.49 11.63
N MET A 212 -4.32 -7.77 11.68
CA MET A 212 -3.54 -7.80 12.92
C MET A 212 -3.42 -6.39 13.51
N TYR A 213 -3.36 -5.39 12.62
CA TYR A 213 -3.25 -3.97 12.96
C TYR A 213 -4.36 -3.19 12.24
N PRO A 214 -5.60 -3.19 12.81
CA PRO A 214 -6.76 -2.57 12.18
C PRO A 214 -6.66 -1.04 12.09
N ASP A 215 -5.75 -0.44 12.84
CA ASP A 215 -5.43 0.99 12.77
C ASP A 215 -3.94 1.24 13.11
N PHE A 216 -3.49 2.46 12.84
CA PHE A 216 -2.12 2.86 13.12
C PHE A 216 -1.79 2.82 14.64
N LYS A 217 -2.78 2.95 15.54
CA LYS A 217 -2.54 2.91 16.98
C LYS A 217 -2.15 1.52 17.43
N ALA A 218 -2.84 0.49 16.96
CA ALA A 218 -2.50 -0.91 17.20
C ALA A 218 -1.10 -1.24 16.67
N GLY A 219 -0.81 -0.82 15.41
CA GLY A 219 0.50 -1.05 14.79
C GLY A 219 1.65 -0.35 15.53
N LEU A 220 1.48 0.93 15.90
CA LEU A 220 2.54 1.67 16.61
C LEU A 220 2.78 1.14 18.03
N LYS A 221 1.74 0.68 18.75
CA LYS A 221 1.93 0.03 20.05
C LYS A 221 2.78 -1.24 19.96
N ASN A 222 2.57 -2.04 18.90
CA ASN A 222 3.40 -3.23 18.69
C ASN A 222 4.85 -2.87 18.36
N LEU A 223 5.04 -1.90 17.45
CA LEU A 223 6.37 -1.45 17.07
C LEU A 223 7.15 -0.81 18.23
N LEU A 224 6.47 -0.17 19.17
CA LEU A 224 7.12 0.36 20.38
C LEU A 224 7.70 -0.78 21.23
N LYS A 225 6.95 -1.87 21.46
CA LYS A 225 7.45 -3.05 22.20
C LYS A 225 8.69 -3.66 21.54
N GLU A 226 8.75 -3.67 20.21
CA GLU A 226 9.92 -4.16 19.46
C GLU A 226 11.16 -3.26 19.60
N ILE A 227 10.98 -1.97 19.95
CA ILE A 227 12.08 -1.02 20.18
C ILE A 227 12.61 -1.12 21.64
N GLU A 228 11.72 -1.45 22.59
CA GLU A 228 12.03 -1.51 24.03
C GLU A 228 12.59 -2.87 24.47
N GLY A 229 12.39 -3.93 23.69
CA GLY A 229 12.86 -5.30 23.96
C GLY A 229 14.10 -5.65 23.18
#